data_0fde5d347c30c551d81ed2781292edb9
#
_entry.id   0fde5d347c30c551d81ed2781292edb9
#
_cell.length_a   1.000
_cell.length_b   1.000
_cell.length_c   1.000
_cell.angle_alpha   90.00
_cell.angle_beta   90.00
_cell.angle_gamma   90.00
#
_symmetry.space_group_name_H-M   'P 1'
#
loop_
_entity.id
_entity.type
_entity.pdbx_description
1 polymer ?
#
loop_
_entity_poly.entity_id
_entity_poly.type
_entity_poly.pdbx_seq_one_letter_code
_entity_poly.pdbx_strand_id
1 'polypeptide(L)'
;MEKLFIFKIGGKMLDHAEELEAFLKGFSSIQGRKILVHGGGIFADDLAKKLDIPITMHEGRRITSAPMRDLVTMVYGGLLNKQVVARLQALGCDAIGLSGADGAVLKAKRRKPEPIDYGLVGDIFEVRRDLLETFINHGMTPVLAPLSWEASGEILNSNADGVACKITEAFSGLYETYLFYCFDKPGVLLDVENPASLLAQLDRPAYESLKKQQLVKDGMLPKLDSCFRARTLGAHKVLLSTPTNSLKFAAGADYVGTLIH
;
A
#
# COMPACT_ATOMS: atom_id res chain seq x y z
N MET A 1 -17.72 11.94 -11.77
CA MET A 1 -16.25 11.93 -11.73
C MET A 1 -15.76 10.61 -12.32
N GLU A 2 -14.57 10.59 -12.92
CA GLU A 2 -13.94 9.35 -13.36
C GLU A 2 -13.43 8.54 -12.18
N LYS A 3 -13.34 7.22 -12.37
CA LYS A 3 -12.82 6.32 -11.32
C LYS A 3 -11.29 6.27 -11.35
N LEU A 4 -10.68 6.27 -10.18
CA LEU A 4 -9.27 5.97 -10.00
C LEU A 4 -9.11 4.79 -9.02
N PHE A 5 -8.52 3.72 -9.51
CA PHE A 5 -8.27 2.51 -8.74
C PHE A 5 -6.86 2.53 -8.15
N ILE A 6 -6.74 2.47 -6.83
CA ILE A 6 -5.46 2.46 -6.12
C ILE A 6 -5.35 1.11 -5.41
N PHE A 7 -4.41 0.28 -5.84
CA PHE A 7 -4.16 -1.02 -5.24
C PHE A 7 -2.92 -0.98 -4.37
N LYS A 8 -3.02 -1.49 -3.17
CA LYS A 8 -1.86 -1.73 -2.31
C LYS A 8 -1.68 -3.23 -2.10
N ILE A 9 -0.54 -3.76 -2.51
CA ILE A 9 -0.16 -5.15 -2.32
C ILE A 9 0.92 -5.29 -1.24
N GLY A 10 0.81 -6.35 -0.43
CA GLY A 10 1.77 -6.66 0.63
C GLY A 10 3.04 -7.37 0.13
N GLY A 11 4.06 -7.41 0.99
CA GLY A 11 5.31 -8.11 0.68
C GLY A 11 5.14 -9.61 0.46
N LYS A 12 4.25 -10.27 1.19
CA LYS A 12 3.98 -11.72 1.02
C LYS A 12 3.61 -12.10 -0.41
N MET A 13 2.79 -11.28 -1.09
CA MET A 13 2.42 -11.56 -2.48
C MET A 13 3.62 -11.48 -3.42
N LEU A 14 4.57 -10.60 -3.13
CA LEU A 14 5.78 -10.45 -3.95
C LEU A 14 6.70 -11.69 -3.84
N ASP A 15 6.61 -12.45 -2.73
CA ASP A 15 7.37 -13.69 -2.51
C ASP A 15 6.76 -14.90 -3.25
N HIS A 16 5.48 -14.84 -3.62
CA HIS A 16 4.77 -15.91 -4.31
C HIS A 16 4.63 -15.57 -5.80
N ALA A 17 5.58 -16.08 -6.61
CA ALA A 17 5.69 -15.72 -8.03
C ALA A 17 4.39 -15.96 -8.82
N GLU A 18 3.70 -17.08 -8.59
CA GLU A 18 2.45 -17.43 -9.26
C GLU A 18 1.29 -16.51 -8.86
N GLU A 19 1.17 -16.20 -7.56
CA GLU A 19 0.14 -15.28 -7.06
C GLU A 19 0.36 -13.86 -7.59
N LEU A 20 1.61 -13.40 -7.61
CA LEU A 20 1.97 -12.11 -8.17
C LEU A 20 1.65 -12.05 -9.66
N GLU A 21 2.00 -13.08 -10.43
CA GLU A 21 1.72 -13.13 -11.87
C GLU A 21 0.23 -13.10 -12.15
N ALA A 22 -0.55 -13.92 -11.43
CA ALA A 22 -2.02 -13.93 -11.55
C ALA A 22 -2.62 -12.55 -11.21
N PHE A 23 -2.13 -11.91 -10.14
CA PHE A 23 -2.56 -10.56 -9.78
C PHE A 23 -2.20 -9.53 -10.86
N LEU A 24 -0.95 -9.50 -11.33
CA LEU A 24 -0.51 -8.53 -12.33
C LEU A 24 -1.25 -8.69 -13.66
N LYS A 25 -1.55 -9.93 -14.07
CA LYS A 25 -2.40 -10.21 -15.23
C LYS A 25 -3.81 -9.66 -15.05
N GLY A 26 -4.45 -9.88 -13.92
CA GLY A 26 -5.75 -9.29 -13.60
C GLY A 26 -5.70 -7.76 -13.49
N PHE A 27 -4.67 -7.21 -12.84
CA PHE A 27 -4.47 -5.77 -12.71
C PHE A 27 -4.23 -5.09 -14.07
N SER A 28 -3.43 -5.70 -14.97
CA SER A 28 -3.19 -5.15 -16.31
C SER A 28 -4.48 -5.04 -17.12
N SER A 29 -5.41 -5.98 -16.96
CA SER A 29 -6.68 -6.01 -17.70
C SER A 29 -7.75 -5.03 -17.19
N ILE A 30 -7.58 -4.44 -15.98
CA ILE A 30 -8.50 -3.41 -15.48
C ILE A 30 -8.46 -2.21 -16.40
N GLN A 31 -9.64 -1.83 -16.92
CA GLN A 31 -9.80 -0.63 -17.73
C GLN A 31 -9.87 0.61 -16.85
N GLY A 32 -9.32 1.72 -17.35
CA GLY A 32 -9.33 3.00 -16.66
C GLY A 32 -8.06 3.30 -15.88
N ARG A 33 -8.13 4.38 -15.10
CA ARG A 33 -6.99 4.92 -14.35
C ARG A 33 -6.69 4.08 -13.13
N LYS A 34 -5.42 3.70 -12.97
CA LYS A 34 -4.99 2.86 -11.86
C LYS A 34 -3.59 3.20 -11.38
N ILE A 35 -3.35 3.00 -10.10
CA ILE A 35 -2.04 3.16 -9.42
C ILE A 35 -1.79 1.90 -8.60
N LEU A 36 -0.57 1.42 -8.60
CA LEU A 36 -0.14 0.30 -7.76
C LEU A 36 0.87 0.79 -6.71
N VAL A 37 0.64 0.43 -5.45
CA VAL A 37 1.60 0.61 -4.36
C VAL A 37 1.98 -0.77 -3.85
N HIS A 38 3.27 -1.06 -3.78
CA HIS A 38 3.75 -2.35 -3.29
C HIS A 38 4.48 -2.22 -1.95
N GLY A 39 4.53 -3.29 -1.21
CA GLY A 39 5.40 -3.46 -0.04
C GLY A 39 6.72 -4.12 -0.42
N GLY A 40 7.32 -4.86 0.52
CA GLY A 40 8.58 -5.58 0.27
C GLY A 40 9.31 -6.01 1.55
N GLY A 41 8.63 -5.91 2.71
CA GLY A 41 9.26 -6.12 4.02
C GLY A 41 9.97 -7.46 4.16
N ILE A 42 9.41 -8.56 3.66
CA ILE A 42 9.98 -9.91 3.75
C ILE A 42 11.32 -9.97 2.99
N PHE A 43 11.34 -9.51 1.73
CA PHE A 43 12.60 -9.44 0.96
C PHE A 43 13.68 -8.60 1.65
N ALA A 44 13.28 -7.48 2.26
CA ALA A 44 14.20 -6.64 3.01
C ALA A 44 14.72 -7.37 4.25
N ASP A 45 13.87 -8.12 4.97
CA ASP A 45 14.27 -8.91 6.13
C ASP A 45 15.25 -10.03 5.76
N ASP A 46 15.00 -10.74 4.68
CA ASP A 46 15.85 -11.83 4.22
C ASP A 46 17.21 -11.31 3.73
N LEU A 47 17.23 -10.18 3.04
CA LEU A 47 18.50 -9.57 2.63
C LEU A 47 19.25 -8.98 3.83
N ALA A 48 18.54 -8.37 4.80
CA ALA A 48 19.14 -7.84 6.02
C ALA A 48 19.85 -8.94 6.83
N LYS A 49 19.21 -10.11 6.97
CA LYS A 49 19.83 -11.29 7.62
C LYS A 49 21.10 -11.75 6.91
N LYS A 50 21.10 -11.77 5.56
CA LYS A 50 22.28 -12.16 4.76
C LYS A 50 23.43 -11.15 4.85
N LEU A 51 23.14 -9.90 5.15
CA LEU A 51 24.10 -8.81 5.27
C LEU A 51 24.41 -8.42 6.71
N ASP A 52 23.95 -9.20 7.69
CA ASP A 52 24.11 -8.95 9.13
C ASP A 52 23.65 -7.54 9.56
N ILE A 53 22.60 -7.00 8.88
CA ILE A 53 21.99 -5.73 9.24
C ILE A 53 20.88 -5.99 10.28
N PRO A 54 20.94 -5.37 11.47
CA PRO A 54 19.96 -5.58 12.52
C PRO A 54 18.53 -5.21 12.08
N ILE A 55 17.57 -6.10 12.35
CA ILE A 55 16.15 -5.89 12.10
C ILE A 55 15.48 -5.57 13.43
N THR A 56 14.98 -4.35 13.55
CA THR A 56 14.24 -3.91 14.74
C THR A 56 12.84 -3.48 14.32
N MET A 57 11.82 -4.06 14.97
CA MET A 57 10.41 -3.76 14.73
C MET A 57 9.77 -3.25 16.03
N HIS A 58 8.88 -2.26 15.90
CA HIS A 58 8.04 -1.80 16.98
C HIS A 58 6.61 -1.62 16.48
N GLU A 59 5.65 -2.26 17.10
CA GLU A 59 4.23 -2.25 16.69
C GLU A 59 4.01 -2.48 15.18
N GLY A 60 4.73 -3.47 14.62
CA GLY A 60 4.64 -3.81 13.19
C GLY A 60 5.29 -2.79 12.23
N ARG A 61 6.04 -1.81 12.76
CA ARG A 61 6.78 -0.81 11.98
C ARG A 61 8.28 -1.00 12.16
N ARG A 62 9.01 -0.88 11.05
CA ARG A 62 10.46 -1.04 11.04
C ARG A 62 11.15 0.21 11.56
N ILE A 63 12.01 0.06 12.57
CA ILE A 63 13.00 1.06 12.94
C ILE A 63 14.09 1.02 11.87
N THR A 64 14.38 2.15 11.25
CA THR A 64 15.21 2.23 10.04
C THR A 64 16.50 2.99 10.32
N SER A 65 17.57 2.24 10.56
CA SER A 65 18.94 2.79 10.62
C SER A 65 19.44 3.18 9.22
N ALA A 66 20.56 3.87 9.09
CA ALA A 66 21.13 4.22 7.80
C ALA A 66 21.44 2.99 6.92
N PRO A 67 22.10 1.91 7.41
CA PRO A 67 22.27 0.69 6.62
C PRO A 67 20.94 0.05 6.20
N MET A 68 19.94 0.06 7.10
CA MET A 68 18.60 -0.46 6.78
C MET A 68 17.89 0.40 5.74
N ARG A 69 18.03 1.74 5.77
CA ARG A 69 17.50 2.64 4.76
C ARG A 69 18.09 2.34 3.37
N ASP A 70 19.40 2.15 3.31
CA ASP A 70 20.10 1.83 2.06
C ASP A 70 19.62 0.48 1.50
N LEU A 71 19.48 -0.52 2.38
CA LEU A 71 18.95 -1.83 2.02
C LEU A 71 17.52 -1.75 1.49
N VAL A 72 16.60 -1.08 2.18
CA VAL A 72 15.20 -0.97 1.70
C VAL A 72 15.12 -0.13 0.43
N THR A 73 16.02 0.81 0.21
CA THR A 73 16.11 1.56 -1.04
C THR A 73 16.49 0.65 -2.20
N MET A 74 17.50 -0.19 -2.03
CA MET A 74 17.91 -1.19 -3.03
C MET A 74 16.78 -2.20 -3.32
N VAL A 75 16.15 -2.73 -2.26
CA VAL A 75 15.12 -3.75 -2.38
C VAL A 75 13.81 -3.17 -2.94
N TYR A 76 13.28 -2.10 -2.34
CA TYR A 76 11.97 -1.58 -2.74
C TYR A 76 12.03 -0.78 -4.04
N GLY A 77 12.95 0.19 -4.13
CA GLY A 77 13.07 1.08 -5.29
C GLY A 77 13.75 0.44 -6.49
N GLY A 78 14.74 -0.41 -6.22
CA GLY A 78 15.49 -1.11 -7.27
C GLY A 78 14.84 -2.45 -7.65
N LEU A 79 14.99 -3.47 -6.83
CA LEU A 79 14.65 -4.84 -7.20
C LEU A 79 13.13 -5.02 -7.42
N LEU A 80 12.34 -4.84 -6.38
CA LEU A 80 10.91 -5.20 -6.40
C LEU A 80 10.11 -4.28 -7.32
N ASN A 81 10.33 -2.98 -7.25
CA ASN A 81 9.66 -2.02 -8.12
C ASN A 81 9.91 -2.33 -9.60
N LYS A 82 11.17 -2.55 -9.99
CA LYS A 82 11.52 -2.80 -11.39
C LYS A 82 11.06 -4.18 -11.87
N GLN A 83 11.04 -5.19 -11.02
CA GLN A 83 10.45 -6.49 -11.36
C GLN A 83 8.94 -6.41 -11.61
N VAL A 84 8.20 -5.68 -10.78
CA VAL A 84 6.75 -5.45 -10.99
C VAL A 84 6.50 -4.69 -12.29
N VAL A 85 7.25 -3.61 -12.53
CA VAL A 85 7.13 -2.80 -13.76
C VAL A 85 7.44 -3.64 -15.00
N ALA A 86 8.55 -4.39 -15.01
CA ALA A 86 8.92 -5.22 -16.14
C ALA A 86 7.85 -6.27 -16.49
N ARG A 87 7.24 -6.91 -15.46
CA ARG A 87 6.15 -7.86 -15.67
C ARG A 87 4.87 -7.18 -16.18
N LEU A 88 4.53 -6.00 -15.69
CA LEU A 88 3.39 -5.22 -16.20
C LEU A 88 3.60 -4.82 -17.65
N GLN A 89 4.81 -4.37 -18.02
CA GLN A 89 5.15 -4.04 -19.42
C GLN A 89 5.01 -5.28 -20.32
N ALA A 90 5.47 -6.45 -19.87
CA ALA A 90 5.30 -7.70 -20.62
C ALA A 90 3.82 -8.10 -20.82
N LEU A 91 2.93 -7.63 -19.94
CA LEU A 91 1.48 -7.81 -20.05
C LEU A 91 0.78 -6.69 -20.85
N GLY A 92 1.52 -5.80 -21.48
CA GLY A 92 0.98 -4.67 -22.26
C GLY A 92 0.41 -3.53 -21.40
N CYS A 93 0.69 -3.52 -20.11
CA CYS A 93 0.34 -2.41 -19.24
C CYS A 93 1.50 -1.41 -19.19
N ASP A 94 1.32 -0.21 -19.74
CA ASP A 94 2.36 0.82 -19.75
C ASP A 94 2.59 1.36 -18.34
N ALA A 95 3.52 0.74 -17.62
CA ALA A 95 3.81 0.98 -16.21
C ALA A 95 5.09 1.79 -16.03
N ILE A 96 5.07 2.74 -15.10
CA ILE A 96 6.24 3.50 -14.66
C ILE A 96 6.50 3.29 -13.18
N GLY A 97 7.73 2.87 -12.83
CA GLY A 97 8.13 2.64 -11.44
C GLY A 97 8.74 3.88 -10.82
N LEU A 98 8.20 4.28 -9.65
CA LEU A 98 8.58 5.47 -8.93
C LEU A 98 8.86 5.16 -7.45
N SER A 99 9.81 5.88 -6.89
CA SER A 99 9.97 6.12 -5.46
C SER A 99 9.57 7.56 -5.12
N GLY A 100 9.49 7.91 -3.88
CA GLY A 100 9.19 9.29 -3.48
C GLY A 100 10.23 10.33 -3.93
N ALA A 101 11.47 9.89 -4.22
CA ALA A 101 12.53 10.75 -4.71
C ALA A 101 12.35 11.14 -6.20
N ASP A 102 11.68 10.29 -6.97
CA ASP A 102 11.44 10.55 -8.40
C ASP A 102 10.49 11.73 -8.56
N GLY A 103 11.01 12.85 -9.03
CA GLY A 103 10.28 14.11 -9.09
C GLY A 103 9.73 14.61 -7.77
N ALA A 104 10.27 14.16 -6.62
CA ALA A 104 9.76 14.43 -5.28
C ALA A 104 8.26 14.10 -5.13
N VAL A 105 7.84 12.98 -5.72
CA VAL A 105 6.41 12.60 -5.81
C VAL A 105 5.77 12.32 -4.45
N LEU A 106 6.55 11.85 -3.47
CA LEU A 106 6.11 11.67 -2.08
C LEU A 106 7.03 12.47 -1.15
N LYS A 107 6.60 13.68 -0.79
CA LYS A 107 7.35 14.54 0.12
C LYS A 107 7.04 14.16 1.57
N ALA A 108 8.07 13.96 2.37
CA ALA A 108 7.96 13.56 3.75
C ALA A 108 8.85 14.40 4.67
N LYS A 109 8.53 14.34 5.97
CA LYS A 109 9.43 14.76 7.05
C LYS A 109 9.83 13.53 7.82
N ARG A 110 11.05 13.50 8.31
CA ARG A 110 11.49 12.46 9.24
C ARG A 110 10.53 12.42 10.43
N ARG A 111 10.09 11.22 10.79
CA ARG A 111 9.20 11.02 11.94
C ARG A 111 9.86 11.56 13.21
N LYS A 112 9.08 12.25 14.04
CA LYS A 112 9.55 12.72 15.34
C LYS A 112 9.99 11.54 16.21
N PRO A 113 11.08 11.66 16.97
CA PRO A 113 11.65 10.57 17.77
C PRO A 113 10.87 10.28 19.07
N GLU A 114 9.65 10.79 19.20
CA GLU A 114 8.80 10.63 20.38
C GLU A 114 7.50 9.91 20.03
N PRO A 115 7.03 8.98 20.86
CA PRO A 115 7.68 8.39 22.06
C PRO A 115 8.83 7.43 21.73
N ILE A 116 9.05 7.09 20.47
CA ILE A 116 10.07 6.15 19.99
C ILE A 116 10.75 6.71 18.75
N ASP A 117 12.07 6.66 18.72
CA ASP A 117 12.84 6.98 17.52
C ASP A 117 12.77 5.84 16.50
N TYR A 118 12.03 6.05 15.42
CA TYR A 118 11.98 5.12 14.30
C TYR A 118 13.14 5.29 13.30
N GLY A 119 14.08 6.18 13.55
CA GLY A 119 15.22 6.45 12.68
C GLY A 119 14.80 7.16 11.38
N LEU A 120 15.26 6.63 10.25
CA LEU A 120 15.02 7.22 8.92
C LEU A 120 13.65 6.77 8.33
N VAL A 121 12.59 7.04 9.09
CA VAL A 121 11.20 6.79 8.68
C VAL A 121 10.53 8.12 8.32
N GLY A 122 9.82 8.15 7.20
CA GLY A 122 9.14 9.33 6.68
C GLY A 122 7.65 9.35 6.95
N ASP A 123 7.16 10.49 7.43
CA ASP A 123 5.74 10.83 7.49
C ASP A 123 5.40 11.72 6.29
N ILE A 124 4.68 11.17 5.32
CA ILE A 124 4.32 11.85 4.08
C ILE A 124 3.30 12.96 4.38
N PHE A 125 3.64 14.19 4.00
CA PHE A 125 2.76 15.35 4.15
C PHE A 125 2.20 15.87 2.82
N GLU A 126 2.87 15.59 1.70
CA GLU A 126 2.45 16.03 0.37
C GLU A 126 2.73 14.95 -0.67
N VAL A 127 1.76 14.76 -1.57
CA VAL A 127 1.91 13.95 -2.80
C VAL A 127 1.84 14.92 -3.98
N ARG A 128 2.83 14.87 -4.87
CA ARG A 128 2.81 15.63 -6.13
C ARG A 128 1.81 15.00 -7.09
N ARG A 129 0.54 15.32 -6.84
CA ARG A 129 -0.60 14.86 -7.65
C ARG A 129 -0.43 15.25 -9.12
N ASP A 130 0.00 16.49 -9.40
CA ASP A 130 0.25 17.01 -10.74
C ASP A 130 1.13 16.08 -11.58
N LEU A 131 2.21 15.57 -10.98
CA LEU A 131 3.12 14.63 -11.63
C LEU A 131 2.47 13.27 -11.89
N LEU A 132 1.80 12.69 -10.89
CA LEU A 132 1.11 11.42 -11.05
C LEU A 132 -0.03 11.52 -12.08
N GLU A 133 -0.76 12.62 -12.07
CA GLU A 133 -1.85 12.89 -13.01
C GLU A 133 -1.32 13.01 -14.46
N THR A 134 -0.15 13.59 -14.65
CA THR A 134 0.52 13.62 -15.95
C THR A 134 0.75 12.21 -16.50
N PHE A 135 1.30 11.30 -15.69
CA PHE A 135 1.47 9.91 -16.13
C PHE A 135 0.14 9.22 -16.44
N ILE A 136 -0.84 9.34 -15.55
CA ILE A 136 -2.17 8.73 -15.71
C ILE A 136 -2.88 9.25 -16.96
N ASN A 137 -2.80 10.54 -17.25
CA ASN A 137 -3.42 11.16 -18.42
C ASN A 137 -2.75 10.76 -19.74
N HIS A 138 -1.49 10.33 -19.70
CA HIS A 138 -0.79 9.73 -20.84
C HIS A 138 -0.95 8.20 -20.93
N GLY A 139 -1.89 7.61 -20.16
CA GLY A 139 -2.16 6.18 -20.19
C GLY A 139 -1.18 5.32 -19.40
N MET A 140 -0.21 5.93 -18.74
CA MET A 140 0.77 5.19 -17.93
C MET A 140 0.19 4.82 -16.55
N THR A 141 0.65 3.71 -16.03
CA THR A 141 0.28 3.19 -14.69
C THR A 141 1.42 3.40 -13.71
N PRO A 142 1.33 4.36 -12.76
CA PRO A 142 2.34 4.52 -11.73
C PRO A 142 2.40 3.32 -10.78
N VAL A 143 3.61 2.83 -10.52
CA VAL A 143 3.92 1.77 -9.55
C VAL A 143 4.85 2.36 -8.49
N LEU A 144 4.37 2.55 -7.26
CA LEU A 144 5.10 3.25 -6.22
C LEU A 144 5.71 2.29 -5.19
N ALA A 145 7.00 2.49 -4.95
CA ALA A 145 7.72 1.90 -3.83
C ALA A 145 7.47 2.72 -2.54
N PRO A 146 7.47 2.09 -1.35
CA PRO A 146 7.24 2.78 -0.08
C PRO A 146 8.48 3.51 0.43
N LEU A 147 9.00 4.40 -0.39
CA LEU A 147 10.12 5.29 -0.11
C LEU A 147 9.66 6.73 -0.35
N SER A 148 9.99 7.63 0.56
CA SER A 148 9.66 9.04 0.45
C SER A 148 10.92 9.92 0.43
N TRP A 149 10.76 11.17 0.02
CA TRP A 149 11.84 12.12 -0.11
C TRP A 149 11.69 13.25 0.93
N GLU A 150 12.79 13.60 1.56
CA GLU A 150 12.91 14.75 2.45
C GLU A 150 13.70 15.88 1.77
N ALA A 151 13.36 17.11 2.07
CA ALA A 151 13.97 18.30 1.45
C ALA A 151 15.48 18.43 1.69
N SER A 152 16.02 17.74 2.70
CA SER A 152 17.47 17.59 2.93
C SER A 152 18.19 16.77 1.86
N GLY A 153 17.45 16.06 0.97
CA GLY A 153 17.97 15.10 0.01
C GLY A 153 17.95 13.66 0.50
N GLU A 154 17.48 13.41 1.73
CA GLU A 154 17.41 12.06 2.30
C GLU A 154 16.23 11.26 1.74
N ILE A 155 16.46 9.96 1.52
CA ILE A 155 15.39 8.98 1.29
C ILE A 155 14.96 8.43 2.64
N LEU A 156 13.65 8.38 2.86
CA LEU A 156 13.07 7.85 4.08
C LEU A 156 12.22 6.61 3.77
N ASN A 157 12.31 5.60 4.63
CA ASN A 157 11.43 4.44 4.59
C ASN A 157 10.01 4.86 4.98
N SER A 158 9.01 4.46 4.22
CA SER A 158 7.61 4.78 4.46
C SER A 158 6.74 3.53 4.51
N ASN A 159 5.65 3.59 5.28
CA ASN A 159 4.69 2.50 5.31
C ASN A 159 3.85 2.49 4.03
N ALA A 160 3.79 1.36 3.31
CA ALA A 160 3.09 1.23 2.05
C ALA A 160 1.57 1.49 2.18
N ASP A 161 0.94 1.11 3.30
CA ASP A 161 -0.48 1.42 3.56
C ASP A 161 -0.67 2.94 3.69
N GLY A 162 0.28 3.62 4.34
CA GLY A 162 0.30 5.08 4.45
C GLY A 162 0.52 5.78 3.12
N VAL A 163 1.40 5.25 2.26
CA VAL A 163 1.60 5.75 0.89
C VAL A 163 0.31 5.68 0.10
N ALA A 164 -0.36 4.52 0.08
CA ALA A 164 -1.61 4.32 -0.63
C ALA A 164 -2.73 5.25 -0.11
N CYS A 165 -2.82 5.42 1.21
CA CYS A 165 -3.75 6.36 1.84
C CYS A 165 -3.49 7.81 1.40
N LYS A 166 -2.23 8.26 1.38
CA LYS A 166 -1.85 9.63 0.99
C LYS A 166 -2.07 9.90 -0.50
N ILE A 167 -1.84 8.90 -1.36
CA ILE A 167 -2.19 9.00 -2.78
C ILE A 167 -3.71 9.14 -2.93
N THR A 168 -4.49 8.33 -2.22
CA THR A 168 -5.94 8.41 -2.24
C THR A 168 -6.44 9.79 -1.81
N GLU A 169 -5.90 10.34 -0.71
CA GLU A 169 -6.19 11.70 -0.23
C GLU A 169 -5.91 12.75 -1.32
N ALA A 170 -4.76 12.66 -1.99
CA ALA A 170 -4.35 13.64 -2.99
C ALA A 170 -5.28 13.69 -4.21
N PHE A 171 -5.94 12.57 -4.54
CA PHE A 171 -6.88 12.47 -5.66
C PHE A 171 -8.36 12.59 -5.26
N SER A 172 -8.67 12.66 -3.96
CA SER A 172 -10.03 12.86 -3.47
C SER A 172 -10.63 14.17 -3.96
N GLY A 173 -11.90 14.13 -4.33
CA GLY A 173 -12.61 15.29 -4.88
C GLY A 173 -12.38 15.57 -6.38
N LEU A 174 -11.38 14.94 -7.00
CA LEU A 174 -11.13 14.99 -8.45
C LEU A 174 -11.57 13.71 -9.15
N TYR A 175 -11.39 12.58 -8.47
CA TYR A 175 -11.77 11.25 -8.92
C TYR A 175 -12.64 10.57 -7.86
N GLU A 176 -13.45 9.63 -8.31
CA GLU A 176 -14.00 8.61 -7.42
C GLU A 176 -12.87 7.64 -7.08
N THR A 177 -12.20 7.84 -5.96
CA THR A 177 -11.04 7.03 -5.57
C THR A 177 -11.48 5.74 -4.90
N TYR A 178 -11.01 4.61 -5.43
CA TYR A 178 -11.23 3.26 -4.90
C TYR A 178 -9.90 2.73 -4.37
N LEU A 179 -9.79 2.58 -3.07
CA LEU A 179 -8.58 2.06 -2.43
C LEU A 179 -8.76 0.59 -2.04
N PHE A 180 -7.87 -0.25 -2.54
CA PHE A 180 -7.85 -1.69 -2.27
C PHE A 180 -6.63 -2.03 -1.43
N TYR A 181 -6.85 -2.43 -0.18
CA TYR A 181 -5.82 -3.05 0.65
C TYR A 181 -5.87 -4.56 0.45
N CYS A 182 -4.98 -5.06 -0.41
CA CYS A 182 -4.86 -6.47 -0.74
C CYS A 182 -3.99 -7.20 0.30
N PHE A 183 -4.52 -8.28 0.86
CA PHE A 183 -3.80 -9.12 1.84
C PHE A 183 -4.28 -10.59 1.77
N ASP A 184 -3.79 -11.43 2.67
CA ASP A 184 -3.97 -12.90 2.64
C ASP A 184 -5.33 -13.40 3.19
N LYS A 185 -6.20 -12.50 3.66
CA LYS A 185 -7.52 -12.86 4.18
C LYS A 185 -8.64 -12.26 3.32
N PRO A 186 -9.84 -12.85 3.33
CA PRO A 186 -10.96 -12.35 2.53
C PRO A 186 -11.49 -10.99 3.01
N GLY A 187 -11.14 -10.55 4.20
CA GLY A 187 -11.57 -9.32 4.82
C GLY A 187 -11.39 -9.38 6.33
N VAL A 188 -12.18 -8.63 7.07
CA VAL A 188 -12.20 -8.65 8.54
C VAL A 188 -13.02 -9.84 9.00
N LEU A 189 -12.37 -10.78 9.67
CA LEU A 189 -13.00 -11.95 10.29
C LEU A 189 -13.09 -11.72 11.79
N LEU A 190 -14.25 -11.99 12.39
CA LEU A 190 -14.42 -12.01 13.85
C LEU A 190 -13.73 -13.23 14.49
N ASP A 191 -13.69 -14.32 13.74
CA ASP A 191 -12.95 -15.53 14.06
C ASP A 191 -12.12 -15.95 12.83
N VAL A 192 -10.81 -15.95 12.97
CA VAL A 192 -9.87 -16.22 11.86
C VAL A 192 -10.03 -17.65 11.31
N GLU A 193 -10.47 -18.60 12.13
CA GLU A 193 -10.69 -19.98 11.75
C GLU A 193 -12.08 -20.24 11.13
N ASN A 194 -12.98 -19.25 11.23
CA ASN A 194 -14.33 -19.35 10.67
C ASN A 194 -14.55 -18.36 9.52
N PRO A 195 -14.47 -18.77 8.26
CA PRO A 195 -14.71 -17.92 7.11
C PRO A 195 -16.11 -17.26 7.09
N ALA A 196 -17.12 -17.89 7.71
CA ALA A 196 -18.47 -17.35 7.80
C ALA A 196 -18.58 -16.13 8.75
N SER A 197 -17.54 -15.87 9.55
CA SER A 197 -17.46 -14.71 10.44
C SER A 197 -17.04 -13.41 9.73
N LEU A 198 -16.97 -13.42 8.40
CA LEU A 198 -16.56 -12.27 7.61
C LEU A 198 -17.56 -11.10 7.76
N LEU A 199 -17.03 -9.95 8.12
CA LEU A 199 -17.79 -8.69 8.10
C LEU A 199 -17.75 -8.10 6.68
N ALA A 200 -18.86 -8.20 5.95
CA ALA A 200 -18.96 -7.65 4.60
C ALA A 200 -18.86 -6.11 4.58
N GLN A 201 -19.29 -5.47 5.66
CA GLN A 201 -19.25 -4.01 5.83
C GLN A 201 -18.76 -3.68 7.24
N LEU A 202 -18.02 -2.60 7.39
CA LEU A 202 -17.53 -2.13 8.68
C LEU A 202 -17.55 -0.59 8.71
N ASP A 203 -18.31 -0.04 9.63
CA ASP A 203 -18.32 1.39 9.93
C ASP A 203 -17.47 1.73 11.15
N ARG A 204 -17.26 3.02 11.38
CA ARG A 204 -16.41 3.50 12.48
C ARG A 204 -16.97 3.09 13.87
N PRO A 205 -18.27 3.23 14.18
CA PRO A 205 -18.82 2.78 15.46
C PRO A 205 -18.61 1.28 15.74
N ALA A 206 -18.87 0.44 14.75
CA ALA A 206 -18.64 -1.00 14.85
C ALA A 206 -17.15 -1.32 15.06
N TYR A 207 -16.25 -0.64 14.33
CA TYR A 207 -14.81 -0.81 14.52
C TYR A 207 -14.36 -0.45 15.96
N GLU A 208 -14.80 0.69 16.48
CA GLU A 208 -14.45 1.09 17.86
C GLU A 208 -15.00 0.11 18.90
N SER A 209 -16.17 -0.48 18.65
CA SER A 209 -16.74 -1.55 19.49
C SER A 209 -15.87 -2.81 19.45
N LEU A 210 -15.49 -3.28 18.26
CA LEU A 210 -14.63 -4.45 18.09
C LEU A 210 -13.26 -4.26 18.75
N LYS A 211 -12.70 -3.05 18.66
CA LYS A 211 -11.44 -2.69 19.33
C LYS A 211 -11.54 -2.76 20.83
N LYS A 212 -12.62 -2.21 21.43
CA LYS A 212 -12.89 -2.29 22.87
C LYS A 212 -13.06 -3.71 23.36
N GLN A 213 -13.70 -4.57 22.56
CA GLN A 213 -13.93 -5.98 22.87
C GLN A 213 -12.70 -6.86 22.56
N GLN A 214 -11.59 -6.29 22.08
CA GLN A 214 -10.37 -7.01 21.69
C GLN A 214 -10.61 -8.14 20.66
N LEU A 215 -11.65 -8.01 19.84
CA LEU A 215 -11.99 -8.97 18.77
C LEU A 215 -11.13 -8.75 17.52
N VAL A 216 -10.53 -7.58 17.38
CA VAL A 216 -9.53 -7.28 16.33
C VAL A 216 -8.16 -7.21 16.99
N LYS A 217 -7.23 -8.06 16.54
CA LYS A 217 -5.92 -8.23 17.17
C LYS A 217 -4.78 -7.72 16.26
N ASP A 218 -3.69 -7.32 16.92
CA ASP A 218 -2.34 -7.06 16.39
C ASP A 218 -2.28 -6.37 15.01
N GLY A 219 -1.76 -7.06 13.99
CA GLY A 219 -1.53 -6.48 12.67
C GLY A 219 -2.77 -5.99 11.90
N MET A 220 -3.99 -6.33 12.35
CA MET A 220 -5.23 -5.84 11.73
C MET A 220 -5.58 -4.42 12.20
N LEU A 221 -5.27 -4.05 13.45
CA LEU A 221 -5.57 -2.71 13.98
C LEU A 221 -4.92 -1.59 13.15
N PRO A 222 -3.59 -1.59 12.90
CA PRO A 222 -2.97 -0.57 12.06
C PRO A 222 -3.54 -0.51 10.64
N LYS A 223 -3.96 -1.66 10.11
CA LYS A 223 -4.55 -1.76 8.78
C LYS A 223 -5.94 -1.11 8.73
N LEU A 224 -6.81 -1.41 9.70
CA LEU A 224 -8.13 -0.80 9.82
C LEU A 224 -8.04 0.70 10.10
N ASP A 225 -7.11 1.14 10.96
CA ASP A 225 -6.85 2.55 11.19
C ASP A 225 -6.49 3.26 9.87
N SER A 226 -5.66 2.63 9.01
CA SER A 226 -5.32 3.16 7.69
C SER A 226 -6.53 3.21 6.75
N CYS A 227 -7.41 2.19 6.78
CA CYS A 227 -8.65 2.14 6.00
C CYS A 227 -9.60 3.28 6.40
N PHE A 228 -9.89 3.42 7.68
CA PHE A 228 -10.76 4.49 8.17
C PHE A 228 -10.17 5.88 7.95
N ARG A 229 -8.85 6.02 8.09
CA ARG A 229 -8.16 7.26 7.74
C ARG A 229 -8.37 7.62 6.27
N ALA A 230 -8.23 6.66 5.34
CA ALA A 230 -8.46 6.89 3.93
C ALA A 230 -9.91 7.34 3.66
N ARG A 231 -10.90 6.73 4.33
CA ARG A 231 -12.30 7.16 4.25
C ARG A 231 -12.49 8.59 4.74
N THR A 232 -11.96 8.92 5.91
CA THR A 232 -12.02 10.28 6.48
C THR A 232 -11.35 11.31 5.56
N LEU A 233 -10.30 10.94 4.84
CA LEU A 233 -9.58 11.79 3.90
C LEU A 233 -10.23 11.84 2.50
N GLY A 234 -11.43 11.29 2.34
CA GLY A 234 -12.26 11.46 1.15
C GLY A 234 -12.21 10.32 0.14
N ALA A 235 -11.66 9.15 0.48
CA ALA A 235 -11.78 7.98 -0.39
C ALA A 235 -13.25 7.67 -0.69
N HIS A 236 -13.60 7.47 -1.96
CA HIS A 236 -14.96 7.10 -2.35
C HIS A 236 -15.35 5.71 -1.80
N LYS A 237 -14.45 4.73 -1.95
CA LYS A 237 -14.58 3.41 -1.33
C LYS A 237 -13.22 2.88 -0.89
N VAL A 238 -13.22 2.14 0.23
CA VAL A 238 -12.04 1.41 0.70
C VAL A 238 -12.44 -0.04 0.91
N LEU A 239 -11.78 -0.95 0.22
CA LEU A 239 -11.99 -2.38 0.32
C LEU A 239 -10.77 -3.07 0.93
N LEU A 240 -11.01 -3.88 1.95
CA LEU A 240 -10.04 -4.78 2.55
C LEU A 240 -10.37 -6.21 2.11
N SER A 241 -9.50 -6.84 1.31
CA SER A 241 -9.78 -8.15 0.72
C SER A 241 -8.53 -8.83 0.17
N THR A 242 -8.72 -10.04 -0.38
CA THR A 242 -7.68 -10.70 -1.17
C THR A 242 -7.44 -9.97 -2.49
N PRO A 243 -6.26 -10.14 -3.10
CA PRO A 243 -5.95 -9.57 -4.41
C PRO A 243 -6.98 -9.92 -5.47
N THR A 244 -7.37 -11.20 -5.56
CA THR A 244 -8.35 -11.69 -6.53
C THR A 244 -9.72 -11.03 -6.36
N ASN A 245 -10.20 -10.90 -5.13
CA ASN A 245 -11.49 -10.26 -4.88
C ASN A 245 -11.44 -8.74 -5.10
N SER A 246 -10.30 -8.11 -4.82
CA SER A 246 -10.10 -6.69 -5.14
C SER A 246 -10.16 -6.43 -6.65
N LEU A 247 -9.59 -7.32 -7.47
CA LEU A 247 -9.69 -7.27 -8.93
C LEU A 247 -11.12 -7.49 -9.42
N LYS A 248 -11.84 -8.45 -8.85
CA LYS A 248 -13.28 -8.69 -9.15
C LYS A 248 -14.11 -7.46 -8.87
N PHE A 249 -13.91 -6.83 -7.69
CA PHE A 249 -14.60 -5.57 -7.36
C PHE A 249 -14.33 -4.47 -8.39
N ALA A 250 -13.06 -4.27 -8.77
CA ALA A 250 -12.69 -3.25 -9.75
C ALA A 250 -13.28 -3.52 -11.14
N ALA A 251 -13.48 -4.79 -11.51
CA ALA A 251 -14.11 -5.22 -12.73
C ALA A 251 -15.66 -5.19 -12.68
N GLY A 252 -16.27 -4.85 -11.52
CA GLY A 252 -17.72 -4.85 -11.34
C GLY A 252 -18.33 -6.25 -11.18
N ALA A 253 -17.54 -7.27 -10.86
CA ALA A 253 -17.98 -8.63 -10.63
C ALA A 253 -18.23 -8.90 -9.13
N ASP A 254 -18.88 -10.01 -8.83
CA ASP A 254 -19.09 -10.45 -7.45
C ASP A 254 -17.77 -10.67 -6.72
N TYR A 255 -17.68 -10.16 -5.52
CA TYR A 255 -16.48 -10.18 -4.70
C TYR A 255 -16.79 -10.55 -3.25
N VAL A 256 -15.74 -10.97 -2.55
CA VAL A 256 -15.74 -11.20 -1.10
C VAL A 256 -14.76 -10.23 -0.47
N GLY A 257 -15.19 -9.47 0.54
CA GLY A 257 -14.35 -8.48 1.19
C GLY A 257 -15.07 -7.69 2.27
N THR A 258 -14.33 -6.84 2.97
CA THR A 258 -14.88 -5.88 3.92
C THR A 258 -14.82 -4.48 3.32
N LEU A 259 -16.00 -3.91 3.06
CA LEU A 259 -16.13 -2.52 2.63
C LEU A 259 -16.16 -1.61 3.84
N ILE A 260 -15.30 -0.59 3.86
CA ILE A 260 -15.18 0.38 4.95
C ILE A 260 -16.03 1.62 4.63
N HIS A 261 -16.86 2.00 5.58
CA HIS A 261 -17.80 3.13 5.46
C HIS A 261 -17.43 4.33 6.34
#